data_b54ebc7d7be17e436db5bf57f9fbfa19
#
_entry.id   b54ebc7d7be17e436db5bf57f9fbfa19
#
_cell.length_a   1.000
_cell.length_b   1.000
_cell.length_c   1.000
_cell.angle_alpha   90.00
_cell.angle_beta   90.00
_cell.angle_gamma   90.00
#
_symmetry.space_group_name_H-M   'P 1'
#
loop_
_entity.id
_entity.type
_entity.pdbx_description
1 polymer ?
#
loop_
_entity_poly.entity_id
_entity_poly.type
_entity_poly.pdbx_seq_one_letter_code
_entity_poly.pdbx_strand_id
1 'polypeptide(L)'
;MKYYIILVLITSLFQHAFSQDSTKQNNALLLDYYQNQRFDLAADYLKQNNHEPITNIKILKALAYCNQMNGKLPEAETYYERVYAIDSTSTSVLYSLGSINLRRGNEINAEVFYKKIIAKDSTNFIVYKQLAKISLDKKDVILAVNYLIKANKLNPEDADVASDLGDMYISMKAYNAAEKVLNRAIIADPENMILLQSLVKLEYNQKKWSETANNCEKLVLLGNQSSSILTQLGIAYYNLNEYKCGIETFGQIADMEQTETTYYFTGACYKALKDYDKAISYFQKTITQGISPNINSYYSEIADTYETLKKYKKAEIAYQKALQFTETPITWYSLANLYDTELKNKSSAIKYYKKFLATKPAKNQQNYIAYAKSRIELLSK
;
A
#
# COMPACT_ATOMS: atom_id res chain seq x y z
N MET A 1 -69.48 43.46 -26.89
CA MET A 1 -68.04 43.67 -26.58
C MET A 1 -67.66 43.28 -25.14
N LYS A 2 -68.48 43.57 -24.12
CA LYS A 2 -68.13 43.20 -22.70
C LYS A 2 -67.98 41.71 -22.47
N TYR A 3 -68.71 40.83 -23.11
CA TYR A 3 -68.63 39.36 -22.90
C TYR A 3 -67.42 38.70 -23.55
N TYR A 4 -66.90 39.28 -24.64
CA TYR A 4 -65.66 38.77 -25.27
C TYR A 4 -64.38 39.06 -24.46
N ILE A 5 -64.34 40.18 -23.73
CA ILE A 5 -63.19 40.54 -22.86
C ILE A 5 -63.14 39.66 -21.63
N ILE A 6 -64.30 39.26 -21.07
CA ILE A 6 -64.38 38.36 -19.92
C ILE A 6 -63.96 36.94 -20.32
N LEU A 7 -64.31 36.44 -21.50
CA LEU A 7 -63.92 35.12 -21.99
C LEU A 7 -62.42 35.04 -22.24
N VAL A 8 -61.75 36.07 -22.78
CA VAL A 8 -60.33 36.14 -22.99
C VAL A 8 -59.55 36.23 -21.66
N LEU A 9 -60.05 36.93 -20.66
CA LEU A 9 -59.44 37.00 -19.33
C LEU A 9 -59.59 35.69 -18.56
N ILE A 10 -60.69 34.96 -18.67
CA ILE A 10 -60.90 33.67 -18.07
C ILE A 10 -59.97 32.61 -18.71
N THR A 11 -59.81 32.60 -20.03
CA THR A 11 -58.90 31.67 -20.72
C THR A 11 -57.43 31.96 -20.42
N SER A 12 -57.04 33.22 -20.25
CA SER A 12 -55.63 33.57 -19.86
C SER A 12 -55.33 33.19 -18.39
N LEU A 13 -56.30 33.31 -17.48
CA LEU A 13 -56.15 32.87 -16.09
C LEU A 13 -56.10 31.34 -15.96
N PHE A 14 -56.89 30.62 -16.76
CA PHE A 14 -56.78 29.15 -16.82
C PHE A 14 -55.46 28.67 -17.40
N GLN A 15 -54.92 29.33 -18.48
CA GLN A 15 -53.62 28.99 -19.02
C GLN A 15 -52.47 29.25 -18.03
N HIS A 16 -52.54 30.31 -17.23
CA HIS A 16 -51.56 30.57 -16.16
C HIS A 16 -51.66 29.59 -14.99
N ALA A 17 -52.87 29.20 -14.58
CA ALA A 17 -53.08 28.22 -13.54
C ALA A 17 -52.61 26.82 -13.97
N PHE A 18 -52.91 26.36 -15.18
CA PHE A 18 -52.44 25.09 -15.71
C PHE A 18 -50.91 25.10 -15.98
N SER A 19 -50.31 26.24 -16.35
CA SER A 19 -48.87 26.38 -16.52
C SER A 19 -48.13 26.30 -15.19
N GLN A 20 -48.67 26.84 -14.09
CA GLN A 20 -48.07 26.75 -12.76
C GLN A 20 -48.18 25.35 -12.14
N ASP A 21 -49.30 24.64 -12.38
CA ASP A 21 -49.52 23.29 -11.90
C ASP A 21 -48.66 22.26 -12.65
N SER A 22 -48.54 22.42 -13.99
CA SER A 22 -47.71 21.58 -14.81
C SER A 22 -46.20 21.73 -14.49
N THR A 23 -45.72 22.92 -14.16
CA THR A 23 -44.30 23.14 -13.75
C THR A 23 -44.02 22.58 -12.34
N LYS A 24 -44.99 22.66 -11.43
CA LYS A 24 -44.86 22.00 -10.08
C LYS A 24 -44.83 20.47 -10.19
N GLN A 25 -45.72 19.89 -11.00
CA GLN A 25 -45.80 18.46 -11.23
C GLN A 25 -44.56 17.92 -11.96
N ASN A 26 -44.05 18.70 -12.92
CA ASN A 26 -42.83 18.40 -13.65
C ASN A 26 -41.60 18.38 -12.75
N ASN A 27 -41.49 19.31 -11.79
CA ASN A 27 -40.37 19.34 -10.83
C ASN A 27 -40.47 18.19 -9.82
N ALA A 28 -41.68 17.79 -9.41
CA ALA A 28 -41.90 16.66 -8.48
C ALA A 28 -41.49 15.33 -9.10
N LEU A 29 -41.79 15.09 -10.37
CA LEU A 29 -41.41 13.87 -11.08
C LEU A 29 -39.86 13.77 -11.29
N LEU A 30 -39.22 14.87 -11.63
CA LEU A 30 -37.77 14.93 -11.77
C LEU A 30 -37.07 14.68 -10.42
N LEU A 31 -37.64 15.24 -9.35
CA LEU A 31 -37.14 15.00 -7.99
C LEU A 31 -37.28 13.54 -7.58
N ASP A 32 -38.42 12.89 -7.89
CA ASP A 32 -38.63 11.47 -7.66
C ASP A 32 -37.59 10.62 -8.38
N TYR A 33 -37.29 10.92 -9.65
CA TYR A 33 -36.24 10.20 -10.36
C TYR A 33 -34.87 10.35 -9.70
N TYR A 34 -34.49 11.53 -9.19
CA TYR A 34 -33.24 11.74 -8.47
C TYR A 34 -33.20 10.99 -7.13
N GLN A 35 -34.30 11.04 -6.36
CA GLN A 35 -34.39 10.36 -5.05
C GLN A 35 -34.29 8.82 -5.19
N ASN A 36 -34.87 8.29 -6.26
CA ASN A 36 -34.86 6.86 -6.56
C ASN A 36 -33.67 6.44 -7.45
N GLN A 37 -32.68 7.34 -7.68
CA GLN A 37 -31.47 7.10 -8.50
C GLN A 37 -31.78 6.62 -9.93
N ARG A 38 -32.95 6.98 -10.46
CA ARG A 38 -33.39 6.63 -11.84
C ARG A 38 -32.88 7.69 -12.82
N PHE A 39 -31.55 7.80 -12.93
CA PHE A 39 -30.89 8.86 -13.71
C PHE A 39 -31.09 8.75 -15.21
N ASP A 40 -31.35 7.54 -15.74
CA ASP A 40 -31.77 7.30 -17.12
C ASP A 40 -33.08 8.02 -17.44
N LEU A 41 -34.10 7.77 -16.60
CA LEU A 41 -35.42 8.39 -16.77
C LEU A 41 -35.39 9.91 -16.55
N ALA A 42 -34.54 10.37 -15.60
CA ALA A 42 -34.33 11.81 -15.40
C ALA A 42 -33.72 12.46 -16.66
N ALA A 43 -32.73 11.82 -17.28
CA ALA A 43 -32.14 12.33 -18.51
C ALA A 43 -33.13 12.37 -19.68
N ASP A 44 -33.91 11.29 -19.88
CA ASP A 44 -34.92 11.21 -20.93
C ASP A 44 -36.02 12.22 -20.70
N TYR A 45 -36.49 12.38 -19.49
CA TYR A 45 -37.46 13.40 -19.11
C TYR A 45 -36.96 14.81 -19.41
N LEU A 46 -35.70 15.13 -19.06
CA LEU A 46 -35.10 16.44 -19.36
C LEU A 46 -34.99 16.68 -20.86
N LYS A 47 -34.66 15.67 -21.68
CA LYS A 47 -34.60 15.79 -23.15
C LYS A 47 -35.97 16.00 -23.78
N GLN A 48 -37.00 15.28 -23.32
CA GLN A 48 -38.37 15.40 -23.84
C GLN A 48 -38.96 16.79 -23.58
N ASN A 49 -38.61 17.40 -22.43
CA ASN A 49 -39.13 18.72 -22.06
C ASN A 49 -38.26 19.89 -22.51
N ASN A 50 -37.10 19.63 -23.14
CA ASN A 50 -36.19 20.65 -23.62
C ASN A 50 -35.64 20.28 -24.99
N HIS A 51 -36.11 20.96 -26.03
CA HIS A 51 -35.67 20.70 -27.39
C HIS A 51 -34.29 21.28 -27.68
N GLU A 52 -33.52 20.59 -28.48
CA GLU A 52 -32.22 21.09 -28.96
C GLU A 52 -32.41 22.28 -29.94
N PRO A 53 -31.51 23.28 -29.96
CA PRO A 53 -30.30 23.39 -29.11
C PRO A 53 -30.60 23.89 -27.68
N ILE A 54 -30.28 23.08 -26.69
CA ILE A 54 -30.41 23.46 -25.26
C ILE A 54 -29.30 24.44 -24.91
N THR A 55 -29.63 25.67 -24.50
CA THR A 55 -28.67 26.68 -24.04
C THR A 55 -28.76 26.99 -22.55
N ASN A 56 -29.80 26.46 -21.89
CA ASN A 56 -29.97 26.65 -20.46
C ASN A 56 -28.94 25.87 -19.67
N ILE A 57 -28.04 26.57 -18.97
CA ILE A 57 -26.96 26.01 -18.20
C ILE A 57 -27.45 25.02 -17.14
N LYS A 58 -28.59 25.29 -16.46
CA LYS A 58 -29.16 24.40 -15.42
C LYS A 58 -29.57 23.06 -16.04
N ILE A 59 -30.22 23.09 -17.19
CA ILE A 59 -30.66 21.89 -17.92
C ILE A 59 -29.44 21.09 -18.42
N LEU A 60 -28.46 21.78 -19.02
CA LEU A 60 -27.23 21.15 -19.48
C LEU A 60 -26.47 20.47 -18.30
N LYS A 61 -26.36 21.16 -17.16
CA LYS A 61 -25.75 20.55 -15.91
C LYS A 61 -26.53 19.35 -15.42
N ALA A 62 -27.86 19.42 -15.45
CA ALA A 62 -28.73 18.32 -15.02
C ALA A 62 -28.56 17.09 -15.94
N LEU A 63 -28.57 17.30 -17.27
CA LEU A 63 -28.31 16.24 -18.26
C LEU A 63 -26.92 15.65 -18.11
N ALA A 64 -25.91 16.48 -17.94
CA ALA A 64 -24.53 16.03 -17.70
C ALA A 64 -24.43 15.16 -16.46
N TYR A 65 -25.03 15.60 -15.34
CA TYR A 65 -25.05 14.87 -14.08
C TYR A 65 -25.77 13.53 -14.22
N CYS A 66 -26.98 13.51 -14.79
CA CYS A 66 -27.74 12.28 -15.00
C CYS A 66 -26.95 11.26 -15.84
N ASN A 67 -26.34 11.69 -16.93
CA ASN A 67 -25.52 10.81 -17.77
C ASN A 67 -24.27 10.32 -17.02
N GLN A 68 -23.63 11.16 -16.21
CA GLN A 68 -22.48 10.80 -15.41
C GLN A 68 -22.84 9.73 -14.36
N MET A 69 -23.96 9.90 -13.66
CA MET A 69 -24.45 8.95 -12.65
C MET A 69 -24.91 7.64 -13.27
N ASN A 70 -25.43 7.68 -14.50
CA ASN A 70 -25.83 6.50 -15.27
C ASN A 70 -24.65 5.82 -16.00
N GLY A 71 -23.42 6.29 -15.79
CA GLY A 71 -22.21 5.71 -16.40
C GLY A 71 -21.98 6.07 -17.88
N LYS A 72 -22.85 6.87 -18.48
CA LYS A 72 -22.74 7.38 -19.87
C LYS A 72 -21.75 8.54 -19.90
N LEU A 73 -20.45 8.22 -19.67
CA LEU A 73 -19.41 9.25 -19.52
C LEU A 73 -19.17 10.11 -20.77
N PRO A 74 -19.20 9.57 -22.01
CA PRO A 74 -19.04 10.39 -23.22
C PRO A 74 -20.16 11.45 -23.36
N GLU A 75 -21.41 11.04 -23.10
CA GLU A 75 -22.56 11.94 -23.18
C GLU A 75 -22.51 13.00 -22.07
N ALA A 76 -22.12 12.59 -20.86
CA ALA A 76 -21.92 13.50 -19.74
C ALA A 76 -20.86 14.56 -20.07
N GLU A 77 -19.72 14.14 -20.63
CA GLU A 77 -18.64 15.04 -21.06
C GLU A 77 -19.15 16.06 -22.06
N THR A 78 -19.86 15.61 -23.11
CA THR A 78 -20.43 16.50 -24.13
C THR A 78 -21.32 17.60 -23.54
N TYR A 79 -22.19 17.25 -22.58
CA TYR A 79 -23.03 18.25 -21.92
C TYR A 79 -22.23 19.18 -21.01
N TYR A 80 -21.25 18.67 -20.26
CA TYR A 80 -20.36 19.53 -19.45
C TYR A 80 -19.49 20.45 -20.32
N GLU A 81 -19.01 20.00 -21.49
CA GLU A 81 -18.28 20.85 -22.44
C GLU A 81 -19.14 21.98 -22.97
N ARG A 82 -20.43 21.73 -23.25
CA ARG A 82 -21.38 22.79 -23.63
C ARG A 82 -21.55 23.81 -22.49
N VAL A 83 -21.63 23.35 -21.24
CA VAL A 83 -21.66 24.27 -20.08
C VAL A 83 -20.35 25.05 -20.01
N TYR A 84 -19.20 24.39 -20.17
CA TYR A 84 -17.88 24.99 -20.13
C TYR A 84 -17.70 26.05 -21.21
N ALA A 85 -18.28 25.85 -22.42
CA ALA A 85 -18.26 26.84 -23.51
C ALA A 85 -19.04 28.12 -23.15
N ILE A 86 -20.08 28.02 -22.31
CA ILE A 86 -20.88 29.17 -21.84
C ILE A 86 -20.22 29.81 -20.60
N ASP A 87 -19.77 28.99 -19.63
CA ASP A 87 -19.12 29.41 -18.39
C ASP A 87 -17.88 28.56 -18.12
N SER A 88 -16.74 29.03 -18.62
CA SER A 88 -15.44 28.36 -18.46
C SER A 88 -14.87 28.47 -17.04
N THR A 89 -15.52 29.23 -16.14
CA THR A 89 -15.02 29.52 -14.81
C THR A 89 -15.67 28.66 -13.71
N SER A 90 -16.70 27.89 -14.04
CA SER A 90 -17.43 27.06 -13.09
C SER A 90 -16.55 25.94 -12.52
N THR A 91 -16.11 26.08 -11.27
CA THR A 91 -15.28 25.08 -10.56
C THR A 91 -15.92 23.69 -10.55
N SER A 92 -17.25 23.61 -10.36
CA SER A 92 -17.97 22.34 -10.37
C SER A 92 -17.91 21.64 -11.74
N VAL A 93 -18.02 22.40 -12.83
CA VAL A 93 -17.93 21.88 -14.21
C VAL A 93 -16.51 21.43 -14.53
N LEU A 94 -15.51 22.24 -14.17
CA LEU A 94 -14.11 21.87 -14.31
C LEU A 94 -13.77 20.59 -13.55
N TYR A 95 -14.29 20.45 -12.32
CA TYR A 95 -14.09 19.24 -11.54
C TYR A 95 -14.76 18.02 -12.20
N SER A 96 -16.00 18.16 -12.68
CA SER A 96 -16.71 17.06 -13.35
C SER A 96 -15.99 16.64 -14.63
N LEU A 97 -15.55 17.59 -15.46
CA LEU A 97 -14.75 17.31 -16.68
C LEU A 97 -13.43 16.62 -16.32
N GLY A 98 -12.73 17.09 -15.30
CA GLY A 98 -11.51 16.43 -14.79
C GLY A 98 -11.78 14.99 -14.36
N SER A 99 -12.82 14.78 -13.56
CA SER A 99 -13.21 13.45 -13.05
C SER A 99 -13.63 12.49 -14.17
N ILE A 100 -14.43 12.96 -15.12
CA ILE A 100 -14.86 12.14 -16.28
C ILE A 100 -13.65 11.74 -17.13
N ASN A 101 -12.78 12.70 -17.44
CA ASN A 101 -11.57 12.43 -18.22
C ASN A 101 -10.66 11.43 -17.51
N LEU A 102 -10.49 11.53 -16.19
CA LEU A 102 -9.72 10.59 -15.41
C LEU A 102 -10.32 9.17 -15.45
N ARG A 103 -11.65 9.04 -15.26
CA ARG A 103 -12.36 7.76 -15.36
C ARG A 103 -12.30 7.13 -16.75
N ARG A 104 -12.13 7.92 -17.80
CA ARG A 104 -11.95 7.48 -19.18
C ARG A 104 -10.49 7.23 -19.56
N GLY A 105 -9.56 7.39 -18.63
CA GLY A 105 -8.12 7.19 -18.85
C GLY A 105 -7.44 8.36 -19.58
N ASN A 106 -8.10 9.52 -19.70
CA ASN A 106 -7.52 10.72 -20.28
C ASN A 106 -6.94 11.65 -19.21
N GLU A 107 -5.82 11.21 -18.63
CA GLU A 107 -5.13 11.93 -17.54
C GLU A 107 -4.65 13.32 -17.96
N ILE A 108 -4.29 13.50 -19.24
CA ILE A 108 -3.77 14.77 -19.75
C ILE A 108 -4.86 15.85 -19.66
N ASN A 109 -6.05 15.56 -20.14
CA ASN A 109 -7.17 16.51 -20.07
C ASN A 109 -7.66 16.70 -18.62
N ALA A 110 -7.69 15.61 -17.83
CA ALA A 110 -8.05 15.70 -16.42
C ALA A 110 -7.13 16.69 -15.67
N GLU A 111 -5.83 16.57 -15.86
CA GLU A 111 -4.83 17.46 -15.28
C GLU A 111 -5.04 18.92 -15.70
N VAL A 112 -5.35 19.17 -16.96
CA VAL A 112 -5.63 20.55 -17.47
C VAL A 112 -6.80 21.16 -16.70
N PHE A 113 -7.92 20.42 -16.53
CA PHE A 113 -9.08 20.94 -15.82
C PHE A 113 -8.80 21.15 -14.34
N TYR A 114 -8.11 20.22 -13.69
CA TYR A 114 -7.74 20.35 -12.27
C TYR A 114 -6.76 21.51 -12.02
N LYS A 115 -5.79 21.73 -12.91
CA LYS A 115 -4.89 22.89 -12.83
C LYS A 115 -5.62 24.23 -12.96
N LYS A 116 -6.67 24.32 -13.79
CA LYS A 116 -7.52 25.52 -13.85
C LYS A 116 -8.23 25.79 -12.52
N ILE A 117 -8.63 24.74 -11.81
CA ILE A 117 -9.27 24.91 -10.48
C ILE A 117 -8.28 25.49 -9.48
N ILE A 118 -7.08 24.89 -9.33
CA ILE A 118 -6.10 25.36 -8.34
C ILE A 118 -5.49 26.72 -8.69
N ALA A 119 -5.51 27.12 -9.96
CA ALA A 119 -5.13 28.46 -10.38
C ALA A 119 -6.14 29.52 -9.90
N LYS A 120 -7.43 29.14 -9.77
CA LYS A 120 -8.49 30.02 -9.27
C LYS A 120 -8.66 29.92 -7.74
N ASP A 121 -8.59 28.70 -7.21
CA ASP A 121 -8.75 28.40 -5.78
C ASP A 121 -7.64 27.45 -5.33
N SER A 122 -6.59 28.02 -4.75
CA SER A 122 -5.43 27.29 -4.24
C SER A 122 -5.70 26.57 -2.90
N THR A 123 -6.93 26.62 -2.38
CA THR A 123 -7.32 25.97 -1.12
C THR A 123 -8.11 24.66 -1.34
N ASN A 124 -8.31 24.25 -2.57
CA ASN A 124 -9.06 23.06 -2.91
C ASN A 124 -8.21 21.78 -2.73
N PHE A 125 -8.24 21.20 -1.51
CA PHE A 125 -7.43 20.03 -1.19
C PHE A 125 -7.79 18.79 -2.04
N ILE A 126 -9.07 18.61 -2.39
CA ILE A 126 -9.54 17.46 -3.19
C ILE A 126 -8.85 17.46 -4.56
N VAL A 127 -8.71 18.65 -5.15
CA VAL A 127 -8.04 18.77 -6.46
C VAL A 127 -6.55 18.48 -6.37
N TYR A 128 -5.87 18.90 -5.29
CA TYR A 128 -4.48 18.52 -5.07
C TYR A 128 -4.31 17.01 -4.91
N LYS A 129 -5.25 16.34 -4.21
CA LYS A 129 -5.29 14.88 -4.10
C LYS A 129 -5.41 14.21 -5.48
N GLN A 130 -6.29 14.72 -6.36
CA GLN A 130 -6.42 14.19 -7.72
C GLN A 130 -5.17 14.42 -8.58
N LEU A 131 -4.57 15.61 -8.48
CA LEU A 131 -3.33 15.93 -9.20
C LEU A 131 -2.14 15.07 -8.70
N ALA A 132 -2.09 14.78 -7.41
CA ALA A 132 -1.10 13.86 -6.86
C ALA A 132 -1.24 12.47 -7.45
N LYS A 133 -2.47 11.94 -7.51
CA LYS A 133 -2.75 10.64 -8.11
C LYS A 133 -2.32 10.58 -9.58
N ILE A 134 -2.70 11.57 -10.39
CA ILE A 134 -2.29 11.67 -11.79
C ILE A 134 -0.75 11.69 -11.90
N SER A 135 -0.07 12.41 -11.01
CA SER A 135 1.39 12.47 -11.02
C SER A 135 2.04 11.12 -10.67
N LEU A 136 1.44 10.35 -9.74
CA LEU A 136 1.88 8.99 -9.40
C LEU A 136 1.70 8.03 -10.59
N ASP A 137 0.55 8.08 -11.26
CA ASP A 137 0.27 7.25 -12.43
C ASP A 137 1.27 7.54 -13.57
N LYS A 138 1.67 8.81 -13.71
CA LYS A 138 2.74 9.27 -14.63
C LYS A 138 4.17 8.99 -14.14
N LYS A 139 4.34 8.41 -12.94
CA LYS A 139 5.62 8.17 -12.28
C LYS A 139 6.44 9.45 -11.99
N ASP A 140 5.80 10.60 -11.96
CA ASP A 140 6.40 11.86 -11.51
C ASP A 140 6.28 11.98 -9.98
N VAL A 141 7.16 11.26 -9.29
CA VAL A 141 7.18 11.17 -7.83
C VAL A 141 7.39 12.54 -7.17
N ILE A 142 8.22 13.39 -7.77
CA ILE A 142 8.52 14.72 -7.20
C ILE A 142 7.27 15.59 -7.21
N LEU A 143 6.57 15.62 -8.33
CA LEU A 143 5.34 16.41 -8.47
C LEU A 143 4.23 15.85 -7.59
N ALA A 144 4.10 14.51 -7.51
CA ALA A 144 3.14 13.85 -6.65
C ALA A 144 3.32 14.23 -5.17
N VAL A 145 4.55 14.15 -4.65
CA VAL A 145 4.87 14.56 -3.28
C VAL A 145 4.55 16.03 -3.03
N ASN A 146 4.84 16.92 -3.98
CA ASN A 146 4.52 18.33 -3.86
C ASN A 146 3.01 18.57 -3.74
N TYR A 147 2.20 17.87 -4.55
CA TYR A 147 0.74 17.96 -4.45
C TYR A 147 0.21 17.33 -3.15
N LEU A 148 0.74 16.19 -2.70
CA LEU A 148 0.38 15.57 -1.44
C LEU A 148 0.70 16.47 -0.24
N ILE A 149 1.87 17.14 -0.22
CA ILE A 149 2.22 18.12 0.81
C ILE A 149 1.20 19.27 0.84
N LYS A 150 0.79 19.78 -0.33
CA LYS A 150 -0.24 20.81 -0.41
C LYS A 150 -1.59 20.33 0.11
N ALA A 151 -2.03 19.14 -0.32
CA ALA A 151 -3.26 18.53 0.14
C ALA A 151 -3.24 18.30 1.67
N ASN A 152 -2.16 17.72 2.20
CA ASN A 152 -2.02 17.46 3.64
C ASN A 152 -1.96 18.74 4.48
N LYS A 153 -1.38 19.82 3.94
CA LYS A 153 -1.40 21.13 4.61
C LYS A 153 -2.82 21.68 4.73
N LEU A 154 -3.66 21.47 3.73
CA LEU A 154 -5.04 21.96 3.68
C LEU A 154 -6.00 21.10 4.49
N ASN A 155 -5.83 19.77 4.44
CA ASN A 155 -6.58 18.82 5.26
C ASN A 155 -5.64 17.73 5.81
N PRO A 156 -5.06 17.96 6.99
CA PRO A 156 -4.08 17.04 7.58
C PRO A 156 -4.70 15.77 8.20
N GLU A 157 -6.02 15.68 8.25
CA GLU A 157 -6.76 14.56 8.81
C GLU A 157 -7.28 13.60 7.71
N ASP A 158 -7.14 13.96 6.43
CA ASP A 158 -7.52 13.07 5.33
C ASP A 158 -6.61 11.84 5.30
N ALA A 159 -7.21 10.67 5.55
CA ALA A 159 -6.50 9.42 5.72
C ALA A 159 -5.74 8.99 4.45
N ASP A 160 -6.34 9.15 3.28
CA ASP A 160 -5.71 8.75 2.02
C ASP A 160 -4.49 9.63 1.72
N VAL A 161 -4.63 10.95 1.87
CA VAL A 161 -3.51 11.89 1.65
C VAL A 161 -2.39 11.65 2.65
N ALA A 162 -2.73 11.40 3.93
CA ALA A 162 -1.74 11.14 4.96
C ALA A 162 -1.02 9.81 4.74
N SER A 163 -1.74 8.77 4.33
CA SER A 163 -1.17 7.46 3.98
C SER A 163 -0.25 7.55 2.77
N ASP A 164 -0.72 8.14 1.66
CA ASP A 164 0.07 8.29 0.44
C ASP A 164 1.36 9.08 0.70
N LEU A 165 1.26 10.21 1.41
CA LEU A 165 2.40 11.04 1.76
C LEU A 165 3.34 10.34 2.75
N GLY A 166 2.79 9.65 3.74
CA GLY A 166 3.52 8.83 4.69
C GLY A 166 4.32 7.74 4.01
N ASP A 167 3.71 7.01 3.09
CA ASP A 167 4.35 5.96 2.30
C ASP A 167 5.46 6.50 1.39
N MET A 168 5.26 7.68 0.79
CA MET A 168 6.33 8.35 0.05
C MET A 168 7.52 8.69 0.95
N TYR A 169 7.28 9.26 2.13
CA TYR A 169 8.34 9.56 3.10
C TYR A 169 9.04 8.29 3.60
N ILE A 170 8.32 7.19 3.83
CA ILE A 170 8.91 5.89 4.22
C ILE A 170 9.86 5.40 3.11
N SER A 171 9.43 5.45 1.85
CA SER A 171 10.25 5.03 0.71
C SER A 171 11.53 5.86 0.56
N MET A 172 11.46 7.15 0.91
CA MET A 172 12.59 8.08 0.96
C MET A 172 13.42 7.97 2.26
N LYS A 173 13.05 7.06 3.19
CA LYS A 173 13.64 6.93 4.54
C LYS A 173 13.52 8.19 5.40
N ALA A 174 12.60 9.08 5.07
CA ALA A 174 12.30 10.29 5.84
C ALA A 174 11.30 9.97 6.98
N TYR A 175 11.66 9.04 7.85
CA TYR A 175 10.76 8.43 8.84
C TYR A 175 10.11 9.45 9.79
N ASN A 176 10.84 10.48 10.23
CA ASN A 176 10.29 11.52 11.10
C ASN A 176 9.17 12.33 10.42
N ALA A 177 9.29 12.57 9.11
CA ALA A 177 8.25 13.24 8.35
C ALA A 177 7.01 12.34 8.17
N ALA A 178 7.22 11.05 7.88
CA ALA A 178 6.15 10.06 7.80
C ALA A 178 5.40 9.97 9.14
N GLU A 179 6.11 9.83 10.25
CA GLU A 179 5.54 9.74 11.59
C GLU A 179 4.67 10.94 11.94
N LYS A 180 5.14 12.15 11.62
CA LYS A 180 4.39 13.39 11.87
C LYS A 180 3.06 13.44 11.09
N VAL A 181 3.07 13.02 9.83
CA VAL A 181 1.89 13.05 8.95
C VAL A 181 0.89 11.98 9.39
N LEU A 182 1.36 10.74 9.58
CA LEU A 182 0.50 9.61 9.93
C LEU A 182 -0.12 9.76 11.32
N ASN A 183 0.68 10.18 12.33
CA ASN A 183 0.19 10.36 13.70
C ASN A 183 -0.88 11.44 13.80
N ARG A 184 -0.81 12.47 12.98
CA ARG A 184 -1.85 13.50 12.98
C ARG A 184 -3.17 12.98 12.43
N ALA A 185 -3.13 12.21 11.37
CA ALA A 185 -4.33 11.65 10.75
C ALA A 185 -4.97 10.54 11.61
N ILE A 186 -4.14 9.65 12.21
CA ILE A 186 -4.64 8.52 13.01
C ILE A 186 -5.33 8.98 14.32
N ILE A 187 -4.99 10.17 14.84
CA ILE A 187 -5.70 10.75 15.99
C ILE A 187 -7.16 11.05 15.66
N ALA A 188 -7.45 11.47 14.42
CA ALA A 188 -8.81 11.77 13.97
C ALA A 188 -9.64 10.49 13.72
N ASP A 189 -9.00 9.40 13.25
CA ASP A 189 -9.64 8.11 12.99
C ASP A 189 -8.71 6.97 13.43
N PRO A 190 -8.72 6.58 14.72
CA PRO A 190 -7.80 5.58 15.29
C PRO A 190 -7.97 4.15 14.78
N GLU A 191 -9.07 3.85 14.10
CA GLU A 191 -9.38 2.53 13.54
C GLU A 191 -9.25 2.51 12.00
N ASN A 192 -8.75 3.59 11.42
CA ASN A 192 -8.56 3.67 9.98
C ASN A 192 -7.52 2.66 9.49
N MET A 193 -7.98 1.64 8.79
CA MET A 193 -7.12 0.54 8.33
C MET A 193 -6.00 0.99 7.40
N ILE A 194 -6.23 2.02 6.56
CA ILE A 194 -5.22 2.52 5.62
C ILE A 194 -4.07 3.19 6.40
N LEU A 195 -4.41 4.02 7.39
CA LEU A 195 -3.42 4.67 8.25
C LEU A 195 -2.67 3.67 9.11
N LEU A 196 -3.37 2.68 9.70
CA LEU A 196 -2.73 1.61 10.47
C LEU A 196 -1.75 0.81 9.63
N GLN A 197 -2.07 0.49 8.37
CA GLN A 197 -1.14 -0.18 7.46
C GLN A 197 0.12 0.64 7.19
N SER A 198 -0.02 1.95 6.97
CA SER A 198 1.13 2.84 6.77
C SER A 198 1.97 2.99 8.05
N LEU A 199 1.32 3.01 9.23
CA LEU A 199 2.04 3.01 10.52
C LEU A 199 2.81 1.71 10.72
N VAL A 200 2.20 0.55 10.49
CA VAL A 200 2.90 -0.76 10.54
C VAL A 200 4.12 -0.76 9.64
N LYS A 201 3.98 -0.26 8.41
CA LYS A 201 5.08 -0.16 7.45
C LYS A 201 6.21 0.76 7.97
N LEU A 202 5.87 1.90 8.57
CA LEU A 202 6.82 2.83 9.17
C LEU A 202 7.58 2.17 10.33
N GLU A 203 6.83 1.64 11.29
CA GLU A 203 7.35 1.04 12.53
C GLU A 203 8.21 -0.18 12.24
N TYR A 204 7.78 -1.03 11.30
CA TYR A 204 8.56 -2.18 10.83
C TYR A 204 9.91 -1.75 10.25
N ASN A 205 9.94 -0.70 9.41
CA ASN A 205 11.18 -0.17 8.84
C ASN A 205 12.10 0.44 9.91
N GLN A 206 11.52 1.02 10.98
CA GLN A 206 12.24 1.54 12.13
C GLN A 206 12.60 0.46 13.16
N LYS A 207 12.16 -0.80 12.97
CA LYS A 207 12.32 -1.91 13.92
C LYS A 207 11.67 -1.64 15.29
N LYS A 208 10.59 -0.86 15.31
CA LYS A 208 9.76 -0.62 16.49
C LYS A 208 8.79 -1.79 16.64
N TRP A 209 9.33 -2.92 17.15
CA TRP A 209 8.62 -4.20 17.10
C TRP A 209 7.35 -4.25 17.95
N SER A 210 7.35 -3.58 19.11
CA SER A 210 6.17 -3.52 19.99
C SER A 210 5.03 -2.76 19.33
N GLU A 211 5.32 -1.59 18.74
CA GLU A 211 4.35 -0.78 18.02
C GLU A 211 3.84 -1.51 16.78
N THR A 212 4.77 -2.16 16.04
CA THR A 212 4.41 -3.00 14.88
C THR A 212 3.42 -4.09 15.27
N ALA A 213 3.69 -4.83 16.35
CA ALA A 213 2.80 -5.88 16.83
C ALA A 213 1.42 -5.32 17.20
N ASN A 214 1.37 -4.27 18.01
CA ASN A 214 0.13 -3.64 18.45
C ASN A 214 -0.75 -3.16 17.27
N ASN A 215 -0.16 -2.52 16.27
CA ASN A 215 -0.93 -2.04 15.12
C ASN A 215 -1.32 -3.17 14.16
N CYS A 216 -0.49 -4.22 14.01
CA CYS A 216 -0.89 -5.43 13.28
C CYS A 216 -2.04 -6.16 13.98
N GLU A 217 -2.02 -6.32 15.31
CA GLU A 217 -3.11 -6.91 16.08
C GLU A 217 -4.42 -6.14 15.91
N LYS A 218 -4.37 -4.80 15.93
CA LYS A 218 -5.54 -3.97 15.62
C LYS A 218 -6.08 -4.24 14.23
N LEU A 219 -5.21 -4.32 13.22
CA LEU A 219 -5.61 -4.63 11.84
C LEU A 219 -6.28 -6.02 11.75
N VAL A 220 -5.74 -7.02 12.44
CA VAL A 220 -6.31 -8.37 12.52
C VAL A 220 -7.70 -8.33 13.17
N LEU A 221 -7.87 -7.59 14.27
CA LEU A 221 -9.17 -7.40 14.94
C LEU A 221 -10.19 -6.68 14.05
N LEU A 222 -9.75 -5.74 13.22
CA LEU A 222 -10.58 -5.05 12.23
C LEU A 222 -10.87 -5.89 10.97
N GLY A 223 -10.41 -7.14 10.94
CA GLY A 223 -10.68 -8.09 9.86
C GLY A 223 -9.60 -8.14 8.76
N ASN A 224 -8.51 -7.40 8.87
CA ASN A 224 -7.40 -7.49 7.93
C ASN A 224 -6.40 -8.56 8.35
N GLN A 225 -6.64 -9.79 7.89
CA GLN A 225 -5.78 -10.96 8.13
C GLN A 225 -4.97 -11.32 6.87
N SER A 226 -4.55 -10.33 6.09
CA SER A 226 -3.73 -10.59 4.91
C SER A 226 -2.38 -11.21 5.29
N SER A 227 -1.85 -12.07 4.42
CA SER A 227 -0.54 -12.72 4.62
C SER A 227 0.59 -11.71 4.87
N SER A 228 0.49 -10.51 4.32
CA SER A 228 1.45 -9.43 4.57
C SER A 228 1.41 -8.95 6.03
N ILE A 229 0.22 -8.69 6.58
CA ILE A 229 0.06 -8.25 7.98
C ILE A 229 0.47 -9.37 8.93
N LEU A 230 0.03 -10.60 8.69
CA LEU A 230 0.43 -11.74 9.52
C LEU A 230 1.95 -11.99 9.47
N THR A 231 2.58 -11.78 8.32
CA THR A 231 4.04 -11.89 8.20
C THR A 231 4.74 -10.83 9.05
N GLN A 232 4.32 -9.58 8.99
CA GLN A 232 4.90 -8.49 9.77
C GLN A 232 4.67 -8.70 11.27
N LEU A 233 3.49 -9.16 11.68
CA LEU A 233 3.16 -9.51 13.06
C LEU A 233 4.04 -10.64 13.57
N GLY A 234 4.15 -11.74 12.82
CA GLY A 234 4.98 -12.88 13.22
C GLY A 234 6.47 -12.52 13.34
N ILE A 235 6.98 -11.64 12.46
CA ILE A 235 8.35 -11.13 12.55
C ILE A 235 8.51 -10.21 13.77
N ALA A 236 7.52 -9.38 14.08
CA ALA A 236 7.52 -8.55 15.27
C ALA A 236 7.59 -9.42 16.55
N TYR A 237 6.76 -10.44 16.67
CA TYR A 237 6.80 -11.39 17.78
C TYR A 237 8.14 -12.13 17.88
N TYR A 238 8.73 -12.55 16.76
CA TYR A 238 10.07 -13.14 16.77
C TYR A 238 11.11 -12.20 17.41
N ASN A 239 11.09 -10.92 17.04
CA ASN A 239 12.04 -9.93 17.57
C ASN A 239 11.73 -9.52 19.01
N LEU A 240 10.50 -9.71 19.49
CA LEU A 240 10.10 -9.53 20.89
C LEU A 240 10.38 -10.77 21.75
N ASN A 241 10.92 -11.83 21.16
CA ASN A 241 11.12 -13.15 21.79
C ASN A 241 9.82 -13.89 22.15
N GLU A 242 8.70 -13.48 21.56
CA GLU A 242 7.39 -14.12 21.70
C GLU A 242 7.22 -15.24 20.65
N TYR A 243 8.13 -16.20 20.66
CA TYR A 243 8.29 -17.19 19.61
C TYR A 243 7.05 -18.07 19.38
N LYS A 244 6.29 -18.38 20.44
CA LYS A 244 5.05 -19.16 20.31
C LYS A 244 4.00 -18.38 19.51
N CYS A 245 3.78 -17.11 19.87
CA CYS A 245 2.88 -16.22 19.15
C CYS A 245 3.31 -16.06 17.67
N GLY A 246 4.62 -15.95 17.42
CA GLY A 246 5.16 -15.92 16.06
C GLY A 246 4.80 -17.17 15.26
N ILE A 247 4.98 -18.37 15.82
CA ILE A 247 4.63 -19.64 15.15
C ILE A 247 3.13 -19.72 14.87
N GLU A 248 2.29 -19.37 15.85
CA GLU A 248 0.83 -19.38 15.69
C GLU A 248 0.38 -18.40 14.62
N THR A 249 0.97 -17.21 14.57
CA THR A 249 0.68 -16.20 13.56
C THR A 249 1.07 -16.65 12.15
N PHE A 250 2.28 -17.19 11.96
CA PHE A 250 2.69 -17.73 10.66
C PHE A 250 1.82 -18.93 10.24
N GLY A 251 1.32 -19.71 11.21
CA GLY A 251 0.41 -20.82 10.97
C GLY A 251 -0.98 -20.42 10.48
N GLN A 252 -1.38 -19.15 10.63
CA GLN A 252 -2.63 -18.62 10.08
C GLN A 252 -2.53 -18.30 8.59
N ILE A 253 -1.32 -18.17 8.04
CA ILE A 253 -1.11 -17.91 6.62
C ILE A 253 -1.36 -19.21 5.84
N ALA A 254 -2.23 -19.13 4.83
CA ALA A 254 -2.54 -20.29 3.99
C ALA A 254 -1.29 -20.87 3.31
N ASP A 255 -1.22 -22.19 3.15
CA ASP A 255 -0.05 -22.89 2.60
C ASP A 255 0.43 -22.32 1.25
N MET A 256 -0.50 -21.89 0.39
CA MET A 256 -0.19 -21.31 -0.93
C MET A 256 0.40 -19.89 -0.84
N GLU A 257 0.23 -19.21 0.29
CA GLU A 257 0.73 -17.86 0.55
C GLU A 257 1.99 -17.87 1.43
N GLN A 258 2.40 -19.06 1.90
CA GLN A 258 3.64 -19.21 2.65
C GLN A 258 4.83 -18.88 1.76
N THR A 259 5.76 -18.11 2.29
CA THR A 259 6.94 -17.63 1.58
C THR A 259 8.23 -18.14 2.22
N GLU A 260 9.33 -17.92 1.52
CA GLU A 260 10.68 -18.12 2.08
C GLU A 260 10.82 -17.43 3.46
N THR A 261 10.34 -16.21 3.58
CA THR A 261 10.43 -15.42 4.82
C THR A 261 9.63 -16.05 5.96
N THR A 262 8.40 -16.47 5.70
CA THR A 262 7.53 -17.06 6.72
C THR A 262 8.09 -18.39 7.22
N TYR A 263 8.55 -19.28 6.34
CA TYR A 263 9.20 -20.52 6.72
C TYR A 263 10.51 -20.29 7.49
N TYR A 264 11.33 -19.31 7.06
CA TYR A 264 12.57 -18.99 7.77
C TYR A 264 12.30 -18.54 9.21
N PHE A 265 11.41 -17.58 9.42
CA PHE A 265 11.11 -17.08 10.76
C PHE A 265 10.41 -18.13 11.64
N THR A 266 9.57 -18.99 11.04
CA THR A 266 8.99 -20.12 11.75
C THR A 266 10.09 -21.08 12.23
N GLY A 267 11.06 -21.41 11.36
CA GLY A 267 12.22 -22.21 11.74
C GLY A 267 13.07 -21.57 12.84
N ALA A 268 13.29 -20.25 12.75
CA ALA A 268 14.02 -19.49 13.75
C ALA A 268 13.30 -19.46 15.12
N CYS A 269 11.96 -19.33 15.11
CA CYS A 269 11.15 -19.44 16.33
C CYS A 269 11.29 -20.84 16.97
N TYR A 270 11.18 -21.92 16.21
CA TYR A 270 11.37 -23.28 16.72
C TYR A 270 12.80 -23.49 17.25
N LYS A 271 13.83 -22.95 16.57
CA LYS A 271 15.20 -23.00 17.06
C LYS A 271 15.36 -22.32 18.42
N ALA A 272 14.77 -21.13 18.58
CA ALA A 272 14.78 -20.38 19.82
C ALA A 272 14.06 -21.12 20.95
N LEU A 273 12.99 -21.84 20.63
CA LEU A 273 12.28 -22.74 21.59
C LEU A 273 12.97 -24.08 21.80
N LYS A 274 14.13 -24.33 21.18
CA LYS A 274 14.91 -25.56 21.23
C LYS A 274 14.22 -26.79 20.62
N ASP A 275 13.20 -26.61 19.80
CA ASP A 275 12.58 -27.65 18.97
C ASP A 275 13.38 -27.78 17.66
N TYR A 276 14.57 -28.36 17.76
CA TYR A 276 15.56 -28.36 16.68
C TYR A 276 15.16 -29.21 15.48
N ASP A 277 14.39 -30.26 15.66
CA ASP A 277 13.94 -31.12 14.56
C ASP A 277 12.92 -30.35 13.67
N LYS A 278 11.99 -29.62 14.31
CA LYS A 278 11.09 -28.72 13.54
C LYS A 278 11.85 -27.55 12.92
N ALA A 279 12.80 -26.93 13.63
CA ALA A 279 13.61 -25.86 13.07
C ALA A 279 14.29 -26.30 11.76
N ILE A 280 14.96 -27.46 11.77
CA ILE A 280 15.59 -28.01 10.57
C ILE A 280 14.57 -28.26 9.45
N SER A 281 13.41 -28.83 9.79
CA SER A 281 12.35 -29.06 8.80
C SER A 281 11.88 -27.77 8.14
N TYR A 282 11.67 -26.70 8.91
CA TYR A 282 11.25 -25.41 8.37
C TYR A 282 12.35 -24.72 7.56
N PHE A 283 13.61 -24.79 7.96
CA PHE A 283 14.72 -24.29 7.14
C PHE A 283 14.88 -25.07 5.83
N GLN A 284 14.57 -26.38 5.81
CA GLN A 284 14.51 -27.16 4.57
C GLN A 284 13.37 -26.71 3.67
N LYS A 285 12.17 -26.43 4.23
CA LYS A 285 11.05 -25.84 3.47
C LYS A 285 11.45 -24.49 2.87
N THR A 286 12.16 -23.64 3.62
CA THR A 286 12.68 -22.37 3.12
C THR A 286 13.53 -22.56 1.87
N ILE A 287 14.44 -23.53 1.88
CA ILE A 287 15.31 -23.85 0.74
C ILE A 287 14.53 -24.33 -0.47
N THR A 288 13.44 -25.07 -0.27
CA THR A 288 12.62 -25.61 -1.37
C THR A 288 11.71 -24.59 -2.06
N GLN A 289 11.50 -23.41 -1.44
CA GLN A 289 10.65 -22.35 -2.01
C GLN A 289 11.23 -21.69 -3.27
N GLY A 290 12.50 -21.89 -3.57
CA GLY A 290 13.10 -21.37 -4.79
C GLY A 290 14.60 -21.12 -4.70
N ILE A 291 15.18 -20.64 -5.78
CA ILE A 291 16.57 -20.22 -5.83
C ILE A 291 16.67 -18.83 -5.20
N SER A 292 17.03 -18.79 -3.92
CA SER A 292 17.23 -17.55 -3.16
C SER A 292 18.72 -17.25 -3.01
N PRO A 293 19.13 -15.97 -3.05
CA PRO A 293 20.53 -15.59 -2.70
C PRO A 293 20.88 -15.92 -1.24
N ASN A 294 19.88 -16.22 -0.40
CA ASN A 294 20.05 -16.53 1.02
C ASN A 294 20.26 -18.02 1.31
N ILE A 295 20.28 -18.89 0.31
CA ILE A 295 20.41 -20.36 0.51
C ILE A 295 21.65 -20.71 1.37
N ASN A 296 22.76 -19.98 1.21
CA ASN A 296 23.94 -20.16 2.08
C ASN A 296 23.56 -19.99 3.56
N SER A 297 22.82 -18.93 3.90
CA SER A 297 22.41 -18.67 5.29
C SER A 297 21.51 -19.78 5.82
N TYR A 298 20.58 -20.29 5.03
CA TYR A 298 19.67 -21.35 5.47
C TYR A 298 20.38 -22.67 5.76
N TYR A 299 21.33 -23.07 4.90
CA TYR A 299 22.18 -24.21 5.19
C TYR A 299 23.10 -23.98 6.40
N SER A 300 23.55 -22.73 6.62
CA SER A 300 24.34 -22.37 7.81
C SER A 300 23.51 -22.48 9.09
N GLU A 301 22.25 -22.06 9.08
CA GLU A 301 21.31 -22.25 10.20
C GLU A 301 21.06 -23.73 10.50
N ILE A 302 20.90 -24.56 9.48
CA ILE A 302 20.79 -26.01 9.62
C ILE A 302 22.05 -26.59 10.24
N ALA A 303 23.23 -26.15 9.77
CA ALA A 303 24.51 -26.62 10.29
C ALA A 303 24.70 -26.27 11.77
N ASP A 304 24.45 -25.02 12.16
CA ASP A 304 24.53 -24.56 13.55
C ASP A 304 23.54 -25.33 14.47
N THR A 305 22.33 -25.60 13.95
CA THR A 305 21.33 -26.40 14.66
C THR A 305 21.82 -27.82 14.84
N TYR A 306 22.48 -28.43 13.85
CA TYR A 306 23.09 -29.73 14.00
C TYR A 306 24.30 -29.74 14.97
N GLU A 307 25.09 -28.67 15.03
CA GLU A 307 26.14 -28.51 16.04
C GLU A 307 25.55 -28.54 17.44
N THR A 308 24.49 -27.78 17.69
CA THR A 308 23.77 -27.76 18.96
C THR A 308 23.25 -29.13 19.35
N LEU A 309 22.79 -29.92 18.38
CA LEU A 309 22.39 -31.34 18.58
C LEU A 309 23.58 -32.30 18.67
N LYS A 310 24.84 -31.83 18.63
CA LYS A 310 26.07 -32.64 18.59
C LYS A 310 26.11 -33.61 17.40
N LYS A 311 25.35 -33.35 16.35
CA LYS A 311 25.31 -34.14 15.10
C LYS A 311 26.37 -33.60 14.11
N TYR A 312 27.65 -33.57 14.54
CA TYR A 312 28.74 -32.84 13.89
C TYR A 312 29.00 -33.23 12.44
N LYS A 313 28.81 -34.49 12.04
CA LYS A 313 28.92 -34.91 10.64
C LYS A 313 27.80 -34.33 9.77
N LYS A 314 26.58 -34.17 10.30
CA LYS A 314 25.51 -33.53 9.59
C LYS A 314 25.73 -32.02 9.47
N ALA A 315 26.29 -31.40 10.52
CA ALA A 315 26.69 -29.99 10.48
C ALA A 315 27.76 -29.73 9.41
N GLU A 316 28.80 -30.58 9.34
CA GLU A 316 29.83 -30.53 8.30
C GLU A 316 29.23 -30.53 6.89
N ILE A 317 28.35 -31.47 6.58
CA ILE A 317 27.68 -31.59 5.29
C ILE A 317 26.86 -30.32 4.98
N ALA A 318 26.14 -29.79 5.97
CA ALA A 318 25.33 -28.61 5.78
C ALA A 318 26.17 -27.34 5.51
N TYR A 319 27.27 -27.12 6.24
CA TYR A 319 28.20 -26.03 5.96
C TYR A 319 28.85 -26.18 4.56
N GLN A 320 29.22 -27.38 4.16
CA GLN A 320 29.75 -27.62 2.82
C GLN A 320 28.72 -27.32 1.74
N LYS A 321 27.45 -27.66 1.95
CA LYS A 321 26.35 -27.27 1.03
C LYS A 321 26.16 -25.76 0.98
N ALA A 322 26.19 -25.07 2.13
CA ALA A 322 26.13 -23.60 2.18
C ALA A 322 27.17 -22.97 1.27
N LEU A 323 28.42 -23.46 1.35
CA LEU A 323 29.56 -22.96 0.56
C LEU A 323 29.48 -23.28 -0.94
N GLN A 324 28.67 -24.25 -1.37
CA GLN A 324 28.42 -24.53 -2.79
C GLN A 324 27.58 -23.41 -3.46
N PHE A 325 26.75 -22.71 -2.70
CA PHE A 325 25.92 -21.63 -3.21
C PHE A 325 26.61 -20.28 -3.15
N THR A 326 27.24 -19.96 -2.01
CA THR A 326 27.97 -18.70 -1.84
C THR A 326 29.06 -18.88 -0.79
N GLU A 327 30.27 -18.54 -1.14
CA GLU A 327 31.40 -18.52 -0.21
C GLU A 327 31.33 -17.28 0.68
N THR A 328 30.93 -17.44 1.95
CA THR A 328 30.93 -16.33 2.91
C THR A 328 32.04 -16.50 3.94
N PRO A 329 32.66 -15.38 4.42
CA PRO A 329 33.71 -15.45 5.44
C PRO A 329 33.25 -16.22 6.68
N ILE A 330 32.06 -15.94 7.17
CA ILE A 330 31.55 -16.55 8.42
C ILE A 330 31.33 -18.06 8.28
N THR A 331 30.85 -18.52 7.12
CA THR A 331 30.65 -19.96 6.89
C THR A 331 31.99 -20.71 6.83
N TRP A 332 33.02 -20.10 6.21
CA TRP A 332 34.39 -20.67 6.28
C TRP A 332 34.91 -20.77 7.71
N TYR A 333 34.69 -19.70 8.52
CA TYR A 333 35.08 -19.70 9.93
C TYR A 333 34.36 -20.78 10.74
N SER A 334 33.03 -20.87 10.60
CA SER A 334 32.23 -21.86 11.33
C SER A 334 32.65 -23.30 11.00
N LEU A 335 32.86 -23.59 9.71
CA LEU A 335 33.31 -24.90 9.27
C LEU A 335 34.74 -25.20 9.81
N ALA A 336 35.64 -24.20 9.83
CA ALA A 336 36.97 -24.36 10.42
C ALA A 336 36.89 -24.66 11.91
N ASN A 337 36.05 -23.94 12.64
CA ASN A 337 35.83 -24.13 14.06
C ASN A 337 35.28 -25.52 14.36
N LEU A 338 34.29 -25.98 13.60
CA LEU A 338 33.73 -27.35 13.75
C LEU A 338 34.81 -28.41 13.57
N TYR A 339 35.70 -28.29 12.60
CA TYR A 339 36.82 -29.22 12.44
C TYR A 339 37.83 -29.16 13.58
N ASP A 340 38.06 -27.97 14.12
CA ASP A 340 39.01 -27.75 15.21
C ASP A 340 38.49 -28.29 16.55
N THR A 341 37.26 -27.86 16.91
CA THR A 341 36.74 -28.10 18.25
C THR A 341 36.04 -29.44 18.42
N GLU A 342 35.36 -29.93 17.42
CA GLU A 342 34.46 -31.08 17.52
C GLU A 342 34.97 -32.30 16.73
N LEU A 343 35.28 -32.09 15.45
CA LEU A 343 35.75 -33.18 14.57
C LEU A 343 37.23 -33.51 14.75
N LYS A 344 37.98 -32.68 15.49
CA LYS A 344 39.41 -32.84 15.83
C LYS A 344 40.31 -33.12 14.60
N ASN A 345 39.99 -32.52 13.46
CA ASN A 345 40.75 -32.66 12.24
C ASN A 345 41.58 -31.39 11.99
N LYS A 346 42.84 -31.42 12.51
CA LYS A 346 43.78 -30.30 12.45
C LYS A 346 44.02 -29.79 11.02
N SER A 347 44.18 -30.68 10.06
CA SER A 347 44.50 -30.32 8.65
C SER A 347 43.33 -29.56 8.04
N SER A 348 42.10 -30.05 8.21
CA SER A 348 40.92 -29.36 7.69
C SER A 348 40.67 -28.03 8.40
N ALA A 349 40.82 -27.97 9.73
CA ALA A 349 40.73 -26.74 10.50
C ALA A 349 41.66 -25.65 9.96
N ILE A 350 42.97 -25.96 9.82
CA ILE A 350 43.97 -25.04 9.27
C ILE A 350 43.55 -24.59 7.86
N LYS A 351 43.15 -25.53 7.00
CA LYS A 351 42.74 -25.24 5.62
C LYS A 351 41.60 -24.21 5.58
N TYR A 352 40.56 -24.40 6.38
CA TYR A 352 39.38 -23.56 6.35
C TYR A 352 39.55 -22.24 7.10
N TYR A 353 40.37 -22.16 8.17
CA TYR A 353 40.79 -20.90 8.77
C TYR A 353 41.61 -20.06 7.77
N LYS A 354 42.50 -20.67 6.99
CA LYS A 354 43.24 -19.96 5.93
C LYS A 354 42.28 -19.44 4.84
N LYS A 355 41.27 -20.21 4.44
CA LYS A 355 40.23 -19.75 3.51
C LYS A 355 39.47 -18.57 4.08
N PHE A 356 39.03 -18.62 5.35
CA PHE A 356 38.41 -17.48 6.02
C PHE A 356 39.28 -16.23 5.95
N LEU A 357 40.54 -16.31 6.32
CA LEU A 357 41.46 -15.16 6.29
C LEU A 357 41.71 -14.63 4.88
N ALA A 358 41.71 -15.50 3.87
CA ALA A 358 41.90 -15.12 2.46
C ALA A 358 40.73 -14.29 1.91
N THR A 359 39.54 -14.39 2.48
CA THR A 359 38.37 -13.56 2.10
C THR A 359 38.52 -12.10 2.51
N LYS A 360 39.59 -11.74 3.27
CA LYS A 360 39.82 -10.40 3.83
C LYS A 360 38.58 -9.92 4.64
N PRO A 361 38.22 -10.61 5.74
CA PRO A 361 37.01 -10.31 6.51
C PRO A 361 36.97 -8.85 6.98
N ALA A 362 35.76 -8.31 7.14
CA ALA A 362 35.57 -6.91 7.53
C ALA A 362 36.10 -6.62 8.94
N LYS A 363 36.36 -5.32 9.24
CA LYS A 363 36.94 -4.89 10.53
C LYS A 363 36.06 -5.28 11.75
N ASN A 364 34.74 -5.39 11.60
CA ASN A 364 33.86 -5.87 12.67
C ASN A 364 34.02 -7.35 13.02
N GLN A 365 34.79 -8.11 12.23
CA GLN A 365 35.12 -9.52 12.45
C GLN A 365 36.53 -9.72 13.07
N GLN A 366 37.12 -8.69 13.66
CA GLN A 366 38.49 -8.71 14.17
C GLN A 366 38.72 -9.84 15.19
N ASN A 367 37.76 -10.15 16.04
CA ASN A 367 37.85 -11.23 17.02
C ASN A 367 37.99 -12.60 16.35
N TYR A 368 37.23 -12.86 15.29
CA TYR A 368 37.34 -14.09 14.50
C TYR A 368 38.68 -14.19 13.77
N ILE A 369 39.17 -13.04 13.26
CA ILE A 369 40.49 -12.96 12.59
C ILE A 369 41.58 -13.33 13.59
N ALA A 370 41.61 -12.71 14.77
CA ALA A 370 42.58 -12.97 15.81
C ALA A 370 42.58 -14.43 16.26
N TYR A 371 41.39 -14.97 16.52
CA TYR A 371 41.19 -16.35 16.89
C TYR A 371 41.70 -17.30 15.80
N ALA A 372 41.28 -17.12 14.56
CA ALA A 372 41.71 -17.98 13.46
C ALA A 372 43.25 -18.01 13.29
N LYS A 373 43.95 -16.87 13.42
CA LYS A 373 45.40 -16.78 13.37
C LYS A 373 46.08 -17.57 14.49
N SER A 374 45.59 -17.37 15.72
CA SER A 374 46.09 -18.09 16.90
C SER A 374 45.88 -19.60 16.76
N ARG A 375 44.70 -20.03 16.27
CA ARG A 375 44.44 -21.46 16.08
C ARG A 375 45.31 -22.09 15.00
N ILE A 376 45.54 -21.41 13.89
CA ILE A 376 46.46 -21.88 12.83
C ILE A 376 47.86 -22.12 13.43
N GLU A 377 48.38 -21.17 14.20
CA GLU A 377 49.69 -21.29 14.81
C GLU A 377 49.78 -22.49 15.77
N LEU A 378 48.74 -22.63 16.65
CA LEU A 378 48.68 -23.72 17.59
C LEU A 378 48.58 -25.10 16.93
N LEU A 379 47.74 -25.21 15.89
CA LEU A 379 47.46 -26.49 15.22
C LEU A 379 48.62 -26.91 14.26
N SER A 380 49.51 -25.96 13.89
CA SER A 380 50.67 -26.22 13.05
C SER A 380 51.91 -26.74 13.80
N LYS A 381 51.82 -26.64 15.13
CA LYS A 381 52.79 -27.27 16.06
C LYS A 381 52.40 -28.71 16.34
#